data_c38a102d85fd9832bdfc97226d74e025
#
_entry.id   c38a102d85fd9832bdfc97226d74e025
#
_cell.length_a   1.000
_cell.length_b   1.000
_cell.length_c   1.000
_cell.angle_alpha   90.00
_cell.angle_beta   90.00
_cell.angle_gamma   90.00
#
_symmetry.space_group_name_H-M   'P 1'
#
loop_
_entity.id
_entity.type
_entity.pdbx_description
1 polymer ?
#
loop_
_entity_poly.entity_id
_entity_poly.type
_entity_poly.pdbx_seq_one_letter_code
_entity_poly.pdbx_strand_id
1 'polypeptide(L)'
;MSIILPSLSEAQILLNETLSDAQIRRHCEATRQKALQIAKLISPKIIVDYDLIELGALLHDIGRARVHDITHGYIGGQILLQQNYPKSVVLIVERHVLGGFTAVEAEKLGLPKRDFIPQTCEEKIVCVADKLRIFEWNKIPPPQEWIAEVNARFSMLTQRYGSSEPYQTSMQRARQFTEELIAYTQLG
;
A
#
# COMPACT_ATOMS: atom_id res chain seq x y z
N MET A 1 -6.22 -13.96 21.76
CA MET A 1 -6.93 -14.61 20.63
C MET A 1 -6.13 -14.32 19.38
N SER A 2 -5.69 -15.35 18.66
CA SER A 2 -5.06 -15.16 17.33
C SER A 2 -6.12 -14.64 16.36
N ILE A 3 -5.78 -13.57 15.64
CA ILE A 3 -6.64 -13.02 14.57
C ILE A 3 -6.62 -14.05 13.44
N ILE A 4 -7.79 -14.56 13.06
CA ILE A 4 -7.92 -15.44 11.89
C ILE A 4 -8.00 -14.53 10.66
N LEU A 5 -7.02 -14.62 9.78
CA LEU A 5 -7.04 -13.95 8.49
C LEU A 5 -7.90 -14.75 7.49
N PRO A 6 -8.65 -14.06 6.59
CA PRO A 6 -9.27 -14.72 5.45
C PRO A 6 -8.20 -15.37 4.57
N SER A 7 -8.56 -16.41 3.84
CA SER A 7 -7.67 -17.04 2.87
C SER A 7 -7.42 -16.12 1.66
N LEU A 8 -6.29 -16.31 0.99
CA LEU A 8 -5.99 -15.59 -0.26
C LEU A 8 -7.07 -15.83 -1.33
N SER A 9 -7.65 -17.03 -1.36
CA SER A 9 -8.74 -17.38 -2.30
C SER A 9 -9.99 -16.54 -2.04
N GLU A 10 -10.40 -16.39 -0.78
CA GLU A 10 -11.54 -15.52 -0.41
C GLU A 10 -11.29 -14.06 -0.77
N ALA A 11 -10.08 -13.56 -0.52
CA ALA A 11 -9.68 -12.20 -0.89
C ALA A 11 -9.69 -11.99 -2.41
N GLN A 12 -9.24 -12.97 -3.20
CA GLN A 12 -9.26 -12.92 -4.66
C GLN A 12 -10.70 -12.92 -5.21
N ILE A 13 -11.59 -13.71 -4.62
CA ILE A 13 -13.01 -13.71 -4.98
C ILE A 13 -13.60 -12.33 -4.70
N LEU A 14 -13.42 -11.81 -3.49
CA LEU A 14 -13.91 -10.47 -3.12
C LEU A 14 -13.41 -9.39 -4.07
N LEU A 15 -12.11 -9.39 -4.41
CA LEU A 15 -11.53 -8.43 -5.35
C LEU A 15 -12.20 -8.50 -6.71
N ASN A 16 -12.39 -9.71 -7.26
CA ASN A 16 -12.98 -9.93 -8.58
C ASN A 16 -14.46 -9.52 -8.64
N GLU A 17 -15.22 -9.78 -7.58
CA GLU A 17 -16.64 -9.43 -7.49
C GLU A 17 -16.86 -7.93 -7.27
N THR A 18 -15.94 -7.27 -6.54
CA THR A 18 -16.08 -5.86 -6.16
C THR A 18 -15.51 -4.93 -7.25
N LEU A 19 -14.35 -5.26 -7.81
CA LEU A 19 -13.60 -4.39 -8.72
C LEU A 19 -13.69 -4.90 -10.16
N SER A 20 -14.52 -4.26 -10.98
CA SER A 20 -14.74 -4.65 -12.40
C SER A 20 -13.54 -4.37 -13.31
N ASP A 21 -12.72 -3.32 -13.00
CA ASP A 21 -11.58 -2.91 -13.82
C ASP A 21 -10.44 -3.93 -13.77
N ALA A 22 -10.23 -4.62 -14.89
CA ALA A 22 -9.18 -5.63 -15.01
C ALA A 22 -7.75 -5.04 -14.94
N GLN A 23 -7.55 -3.76 -15.26
CA GLN A 23 -6.22 -3.14 -15.15
C GLN A 23 -5.87 -2.90 -13.69
N ILE A 24 -6.83 -2.45 -12.88
CA ILE A 24 -6.65 -2.25 -11.45
C ILE A 24 -6.44 -3.61 -10.75
N ARG A 25 -7.20 -4.65 -11.11
CA ARG A 25 -6.96 -6.00 -10.57
C ARG A 25 -5.55 -6.53 -10.87
N ARG A 26 -5.06 -6.32 -12.10
CA ARG A 26 -3.66 -6.65 -12.45
C ARG A 26 -2.65 -5.84 -11.65
N HIS A 27 -2.92 -4.56 -11.40
CA HIS A 27 -2.09 -3.73 -10.53
C HIS A 27 -2.07 -4.25 -9.09
N CYS A 28 -3.22 -4.64 -8.54
CA CYS A 28 -3.31 -5.25 -7.22
C CYS A 28 -2.47 -6.54 -7.12
N GLU A 29 -2.60 -7.44 -8.08
CA GLU A 29 -1.80 -8.67 -8.15
C GLU A 29 -0.30 -8.38 -8.29
N ALA A 30 0.07 -7.43 -9.13
CA ALA A 30 1.44 -7.00 -9.28
C ALA A 30 2.01 -6.39 -7.99
N THR A 31 1.20 -5.60 -7.25
CA THR A 31 1.60 -5.03 -5.98
C THR A 31 1.76 -6.09 -4.91
N ARG A 32 0.89 -7.12 -4.87
CA ARG A 32 1.03 -8.30 -4.02
C ARG A 32 2.40 -8.98 -4.22
N GLN A 33 2.75 -9.26 -5.46
CA GLN A 33 4.03 -9.91 -5.79
C GLN A 33 5.24 -9.06 -5.38
N LYS A 34 5.20 -7.75 -5.60
CA LYS A 34 6.25 -6.82 -5.17
C LYS A 34 6.39 -6.78 -3.65
N ALA A 35 5.27 -6.68 -2.94
CA ALA A 35 5.26 -6.64 -1.49
C ALA A 35 5.88 -7.89 -0.86
N LEU A 36 5.57 -9.09 -1.39
CA LEU A 36 6.17 -10.34 -0.95
C LEU A 36 7.68 -10.42 -1.24
N GLN A 37 8.15 -9.85 -2.36
CA GLN A 37 9.58 -9.79 -2.66
C GLN A 37 10.32 -8.84 -1.68
N ILE A 38 9.75 -7.66 -1.38
CA ILE A 38 10.29 -6.77 -0.34
C ILE A 38 10.35 -7.49 1.00
N ALA A 39 9.24 -8.11 1.42
CA ALA A 39 9.16 -8.86 2.66
C ALA A 39 10.25 -9.94 2.75
N LYS A 40 10.49 -10.70 1.66
CA LYS A 40 11.53 -11.71 1.60
C LYS A 40 12.95 -11.12 1.74
N LEU A 41 13.21 -9.95 1.16
CA LEU A 41 14.51 -9.29 1.26
C LEU A 41 14.83 -8.81 2.67
N ILE A 42 13.82 -8.36 3.44
CA ILE A 42 14.03 -7.83 4.79
C ILE A 42 13.84 -8.87 5.90
N SER A 43 13.16 -9.99 5.63
CA SER A 43 12.81 -11.02 6.64
C SER A 43 13.98 -11.63 7.41
N PRO A 44 15.21 -11.69 6.88
CA PRO A 44 16.36 -12.12 7.68
C PRO A 44 16.63 -11.22 8.90
N LYS A 45 16.13 -9.98 8.91
CA LYS A 45 16.37 -8.97 9.95
C LYS A 45 15.10 -8.55 10.70
N ILE A 46 13.96 -8.57 10.03
CA ILE A 46 12.69 -8.09 10.57
C ILE A 46 11.64 -9.19 10.40
N ILE A 47 11.00 -9.55 11.51
CA ILE A 47 9.87 -10.49 11.48
C ILE A 47 8.67 -9.75 10.90
N VAL A 48 8.07 -10.28 9.85
CA VAL A 48 6.87 -9.76 9.20
C VAL A 48 5.82 -10.86 9.00
N ASP A 49 4.57 -10.45 9.00
CA ASP A 49 3.43 -11.34 8.71
C ASP A 49 3.19 -11.36 7.18
N TYR A 50 3.63 -12.45 6.54
CA TYR A 50 3.50 -12.63 5.10
C TYR A 50 2.05 -12.71 4.63
N ASP A 51 1.18 -13.38 5.38
CA ASP A 51 -0.24 -13.52 5.02
C ASP A 51 -0.94 -12.16 5.10
N LEU A 52 -0.62 -11.35 6.11
CA LEU A 52 -1.13 -10.00 6.25
C LEU A 52 -0.66 -9.08 5.11
N ILE A 53 0.62 -9.15 4.73
CA ILE A 53 1.18 -8.39 3.60
C ILE A 53 0.47 -8.81 2.29
N GLU A 54 0.31 -10.11 2.08
CA GLU A 54 -0.28 -10.67 0.87
C GLU A 54 -1.73 -10.19 0.69
N LEU A 55 -2.54 -10.30 1.73
CA LEU A 55 -3.93 -9.86 1.72
C LEU A 55 -4.05 -8.33 1.56
N GLY A 56 -3.28 -7.58 2.34
CA GLY A 56 -3.29 -6.13 2.29
C GLY A 56 -2.87 -5.59 0.91
N ALA A 57 -1.83 -6.16 0.31
CA ALA A 57 -1.36 -5.77 -1.01
C ALA A 57 -2.34 -6.15 -2.13
N LEU A 58 -2.97 -7.33 -2.05
CA LEU A 58 -3.99 -7.75 -3.03
C LEU A 58 -5.21 -6.83 -3.00
N LEU A 59 -5.60 -6.34 -1.83
CA LEU A 59 -6.84 -5.59 -1.63
C LEU A 59 -6.63 -4.07 -1.56
N HIS A 60 -5.37 -3.57 -1.65
CA HIS A 60 -5.07 -2.15 -1.37
C HIS A 60 -5.91 -1.15 -2.16
N ASP A 61 -6.19 -1.45 -3.41
CA ASP A 61 -6.92 -0.59 -4.34
C ASP A 61 -8.42 -0.97 -4.51
N ILE A 62 -8.98 -1.86 -3.65
CA ILE A 62 -10.39 -2.31 -3.78
C ILE A 62 -11.39 -1.16 -3.73
N GLY A 63 -11.07 -0.06 -3.05
CA GLY A 63 -11.93 1.13 -2.98
C GLY A 63 -12.10 1.86 -4.32
N ARG A 64 -11.23 1.58 -5.31
CA ARG A 64 -11.38 2.09 -6.68
C ARG A 64 -12.59 1.52 -7.42
N ALA A 65 -13.25 0.54 -6.85
CA ALA A 65 -14.59 0.14 -7.30
C ALA A 65 -15.64 1.24 -7.13
N ARG A 66 -15.41 2.22 -6.25
CA ARG A 66 -16.36 3.31 -5.94
C ARG A 66 -15.82 4.70 -6.29
N VAL A 67 -14.52 4.95 -6.07
CA VAL A 67 -13.89 6.27 -6.25
C VAL A 67 -12.49 6.14 -6.85
N HIS A 68 -12.05 7.12 -7.65
CA HIS A 68 -10.72 7.13 -8.27
C HIS A 68 -9.81 8.25 -7.75
N ASP A 69 -10.20 8.94 -6.68
CA ASP A 69 -9.45 10.01 -6.05
C ASP A 69 -8.62 9.51 -4.85
N ILE A 70 -8.13 10.46 -4.04
CA ILE A 70 -7.29 10.20 -2.89
C ILE A 70 -8.00 9.43 -1.76
N THR A 71 -9.32 9.40 -1.77
CA THR A 71 -10.12 8.76 -0.72
C THR A 71 -10.30 7.25 -0.92
N HIS A 72 -9.84 6.68 -2.06
CA HIS A 72 -10.03 5.26 -2.36
C HIS A 72 -9.49 4.31 -1.28
N GLY A 73 -8.40 4.67 -0.60
CA GLY A 73 -7.87 3.86 0.51
C GLY A 73 -8.87 3.75 1.66
N TYR A 74 -9.44 4.88 2.09
CA TYR A 74 -10.47 4.91 3.12
C TYR A 74 -11.74 4.14 2.69
N ILE A 75 -12.22 4.37 1.47
CA ILE A 75 -13.38 3.66 0.94
C ILE A 75 -13.11 2.15 0.85
N GLY A 76 -11.90 1.74 0.46
CA GLY A 76 -11.47 0.34 0.50
C GLY A 76 -11.54 -0.26 1.90
N GLY A 77 -11.06 0.47 2.90
CA GLY A 77 -11.20 0.06 4.30
C GLY A 77 -12.65 -0.13 4.72
N GLN A 78 -13.57 0.77 4.28
CA GLN A 78 -15.00 0.62 4.59
C GLN A 78 -15.62 -0.62 3.92
N ILE A 79 -15.22 -0.93 2.67
CA ILE A 79 -15.65 -2.18 2.00
C ILE A 79 -15.19 -3.39 2.82
N LEU A 80 -13.94 -3.44 3.25
CA LEU A 80 -13.39 -4.55 4.02
C LEU A 80 -14.04 -4.71 5.39
N LEU A 81 -14.34 -3.60 6.08
CA LEU A 81 -15.08 -3.63 7.35
C LEU A 81 -16.48 -4.23 7.19
N GLN A 82 -17.19 -3.90 6.10
CA GLN A 82 -18.50 -4.49 5.77
C GLN A 82 -18.42 -6.00 5.50
N GLN A 83 -17.26 -6.49 5.05
CA GLN A 83 -16.97 -7.90 4.81
C GLN A 83 -16.32 -8.60 6.03
N ASN A 84 -16.30 -7.96 7.20
CA ASN A 84 -15.73 -8.46 8.44
C ASN A 84 -14.23 -8.81 8.36
N TYR A 85 -13.47 -8.12 7.51
CA TYR A 85 -12.01 -8.28 7.47
C TYR A 85 -11.36 -7.76 8.76
N PRO A 86 -10.28 -8.40 9.24
CA PRO A 86 -9.55 -7.96 10.41
C PRO A 86 -9.02 -6.54 10.25
N LYS A 87 -9.00 -5.79 11.34
CA LYS A 87 -8.55 -4.39 11.36
C LYS A 87 -7.12 -4.21 10.81
N SER A 88 -6.24 -5.20 10.98
CA SER A 88 -4.88 -5.17 10.44
C SER A 88 -4.87 -5.07 8.92
N VAL A 89 -5.70 -5.85 8.21
CA VAL A 89 -5.84 -5.76 6.74
C VAL A 89 -6.48 -4.42 6.34
N VAL A 90 -7.53 -4.00 7.05
CA VAL A 90 -8.20 -2.71 6.83
C VAL A 90 -7.20 -1.55 6.92
N LEU A 91 -6.33 -1.55 7.93
CA LEU A 91 -5.35 -0.46 8.13
C LEU A 91 -4.30 -0.42 7.01
N ILE A 92 -3.85 -1.55 6.49
CA ILE A 92 -2.96 -1.58 5.31
C ILE A 92 -3.65 -0.87 4.13
N VAL A 93 -4.91 -1.23 3.85
CA VAL A 93 -5.67 -0.67 2.74
C VAL A 93 -5.92 0.84 2.93
N GLU A 94 -6.30 1.28 4.13
CA GLU A 94 -6.54 2.70 4.40
C GLU A 94 -5.27 3.56 4.33
N ARG A 95 -4.10 3.00 4.68
CA ARG A 95 -2.85 3.76 4.88
C ARG A 95 -1.88 3.70 3.71
N HIS A 96 -2.18 2.93 2.63
CA HIS A 96 -1.24 2.76 1.53
C HIS A 96 -1.09 4.00 0.64
N VAL A 97 -2.06 4.92 0.65
CA VAL A 97 -2.16 6.03 -0.31
C VAL A 97 -1.03 7.04 -0.08
N LEU A 98 -0.18 7.26 -1.08
CA LEU A 98 1.05 8.05 -1.00
C LEU A 98 1.96 7.56 0.15
N GLY A 99 2.22 8.36 1.16
CA GLY A 99 2.87 8.01 2.42
C GLY A 99 1.94 8.19 3.63
N GLY A 100 0.63 8.15 3.36
CA GLY A 100 -0.40 8.38 4.37
C GLY A 100 -0.56 9.86 4.74
N PHE A 101 -1.49 10.15 5.65
CA PHE A 101 -1.87 11.49 6.05
C PHE A 101 -2.03 11.57 7.57
N THR A 102 -1.57 12.66 8.18
CA THR A 102 -1.92 13.01 9.57
C THR A 102 -3.39 13.36 9.67
N ALA A 103 -3.95 13.40 10.88
CA ALA A 103 -5.35 13.80 11.11
C ALA A 103 -5.69 15.18 10.53
N VAL A 104 -4.74 16.13 10.60
CA VAL A 104 -4.91 17.48 10.04
C VAL A 104 -4.89 17.48 8.51
N GLU A 105 -3.98 16.71 7.91
CA GLU A 105 -3.92 16.55 6.45
C GLU A 105 -5.14 15.82 5.91
N ALA A 106 -5.59 14.77 6.60
CA ALA A 106 -6.78 14.00 6.27
C ALA A 106 -8.04 14.87 6.23
N GLU A 107 -8.24 15.71 7.25
CA GLU A 107 -9.36 16.64 7.32
C GLU A 107 -9.37 17.62 6.13
N LYS A 108 -8.21 18.14 5.74
CA LYS A 108 -8.07 19.02 4.55
C LYS A 108 -8.42 18.31 3.23
N LEU A 109 -8.29 16.98 3.19
CA LEU A 109 -8.57 16.13 2.02
C LEU A 109 -9.99 15.53 2.03
N GLY A 110 -10.84 15.91 3.00
CA GLY A 110 -12.19 15.38 3.12
C GLY A 110 -12.26 13.96 3.70
N LEU A 111 -11.16 13.47 4.28
CA LEU A 111 -11.11 12.22 5.02
C LEU A 111 -11.50 12.43 6.48
N PRO A 112 -11.90 11.38 7.22
CA PRO A 112 -12.10 11.47 8.66
C PRO A 112 -10.87 12.02 9.38
N LYS A 113 -11.09 12.83 10.44
CA LYS A 113 -10.02 13.45 11.23
C LYS A 113 -9.33 12.42 12.12
N ARG A 114 -8.47 11.61 11.53
CA ARG A 114 -7.58 10.65 12.19
C ARG A 114 -6.35 10.38 11.32
N ASP A 115 -5.34 9.74 11.90
CA ASP A 115 -4.11 9.41 11.18
C ASP A 115 -4.31 8.21 10.22
N PHE A 116 -3.80 8.39 9.00
CA PHE A 116 -3.70 7.38 7.95
C PHE A 116 -2.23 7.06 7.60
N ILE A 117 -1.29 7.37 8.47
CA ILE A 117 0.14 7.11 8.25
C ILE A 117 0.43 5.63 8.50
N PRO A 118 1.15 4.92 7.60
CA PRO A 118 1.67 3.58 7.85
C PRO A 118 2.48 3.50 9.15
N GLN A 119 2.14 2.56 10.03
CA GLN A 119 2.76 2.39 11.34
C GLN A 119 3.59 1.11 11.41
N THR A 120 3.05 -0.01 10.90
CA THR A 120 3.74 -1.31 10.95
C THR A 120 4.65 -1.51 9.74
N CYS A 121 5.54 -2.49 9.82
CA CYS A 121 6.41 -2.85 8.71
C CYS A 121 5.59 -3.32 7.50
N GLU A 122 4.55 -4.12 7.73
CA GLU A 122 3.63 -4.62 6.70
C GLU A 122 2.93 -3.47 5.96
N GLU A 123 2.43 -2.47 6.69
CA GLU A 123 1.81 -1.28 6.12
C GLU A 123 2.79 -0.50 5.24
N LYS A 124 4.04 -0.32 5.70
CA LYS A 124 5.11 0.37 4.94
C LYS A 124 5.52 -0.43 3.70
N ILE A 125 5.62 -1.75 3.80
CA ILE A 125 5.93 -2.63 2.66
C ILE A 125 4.89 -2.45 1.56
N VAL A 126 3.60 -2.54 1.87
CA VAL A 126 2.53 -2.40 0.87
C VAL A 126 2.52 -0.97 0.31
N CYS A 127 2.68 0.04 1.15
CA CYS A 127 2.78 1.43 0.73
C CYS A 127 3.92 1.65 -0.29
N VAL A 128 5.11 1.08 -0.06
CA VAL A 128 6.26 1.20 -0.98
C VAL A 128 6.06 0.34 -2.23
N ALA A 129 5.61 -0.91 -2.08
CA ALA A 129 5.39 -1.83 -3.19
C ALA A 129 4.45 -1.27 -4.26
N ASP A 130 3.41 -0.54 -3.87
CA ASP A 130 2.50 0.15 -4.80
C ASP A 130 3.22 1.19 -5.69
N LYS A 131 4.33 1.76 -5.24
CA LYS A 131 5.09 2.80 -5.95
C LYS A 131 6.22 2.26 -6.84
N LEU A 132 6.66 1.02 -6.61
CA LEU A 132 7.70 0.40 -7.44
C LEU A 132 7.11 -0.10 -8.76
N ARG A 133 7.87 0.04 -9.87
CA ARG A 133 7.55 -0.62 -11.13
C ARG A 133 7.89 -2.11 -11.05
N ILE A 134 7.24 -2.92 -11.88
CA ILE A 134 7.69 -4.27 -12.18
C ILE A 134 8.60 -4.18 -13.41
N PHE A 135 9.85 -4.58 -13.24
CA PHE A 135 10.74 -4.88 -14.34
C PHE A 135 10.60 -6.37 -14.64
N GLU A 136 10.49 -6.74 -15.91
CA GLU A 136 10.37 -8.13 -16.36
C GLU A 136 9.48 -8.98 -15.43
N TRP A 137 8.52 -9.65 -15.94
CA TRP A 137 7.53 -10.44 -15.20
C TRP A 137 8.08 -10.97 -13.88
N ASN A 138 7.61 -10.40 -12.76
CA ASN A 138 7.83 -10.80 -11.37
C ASN A 138 9.11 -10.32 -10.66
N LYS A 139 9.88 -9.34 -11.16
CA LYS A 139 11.04 -8.81 -10.43
C LYS A 139 10.83 -7.35 -10.06
N ILE A 140 11.09 -7.02 -8.79
CA ILE A 140 11.26 -5.64 -8.35
C ILE A 140 12.67 -5.15 -8.71
N PRO A 141 12.87 -3.84 -8.88
CA PRO A 141 14.20 -3.28 -9.02
C PRO A 141 15.07 -3.61 -7.80
N PRO A 142 16.41 -3.61 -7.94
CA PRO A 142 17.28 -3.78 -6.78
C PRO A 142 17.08 -2.64 -5.78
N PRO A 143 17.30 -2.86 -4.46
CA PRO A 143 17.01 -1.87 -3.42
C PRO A 143 17.62 -0.49 -3.66
N GLN A 144 18.78 -0.40 -4.29
CA GLN A 144 19.46 0.86 -4.62
C GLN A 144 18.66 1.76 -5.57
N GLU A 145 17.73 1.19 -6.32
CA GLU A 145 16.90 1.92 -7.31
C GLU A 145 15.54 2.33 -6.75
N TRP A 146 15.11 1.81 -5.57
CA TRP A 146 13.76 2.05 -5.05
C TRP A 146 13.44 3.53 -4.86
N ILE A 147 14.39 4.34 -4.38
CA ILE A 147 14.17 5.79 -4.23
C ILE A 147 13.94 6.46 -5.59
N ALA A 148 14.70 6.08 -6.63
CA ALA A 148 14.49 6.61 -7.97
C ALA A 148 13.11 6.22 -8.53
N GLU A 149 12.68 4.97 -8.31
CA GLU A 149 11.36 4.48 -8.71
C GLU A 149 10.22 5.24 -8.02
N VAL A 150 10.32 5.39 -6.69
CA VAL A 150 9.34 6.13 -5.90
C VAL A 150 9.27 7.60 -6.35
N ASN A 151 10.41 8.24 -6.63
CA ASN A 151 10.45 9.60 -7.16
C ASN A 151 9.82 9.71 -8.55
N ALA A 152 10.08 8.77 -9.45
CA ALA A 152 9.47 8.73 -10.77
C ALA A 152 7.94 8.60 -10.67
N ARG A 153 7.46 7.73 -9.77
CA ARG A 153 6.03 7.58 -9.50
C ARG A 153 5.41 8.87 -8.96
N PHE A 154 6.08 9.56 -8.04
CA PHE A 154 5.60 10.81 -7.48
C PHE A 154 5.57 11.96 -8.49
N SER A 155 6.50 12.01 -9.44
CA SER A 155 6.44 12.99 -10.52
C SER A 155 5.16 12.84 -11.35
N MET A 156 4.73 11.60 -11.63
CA MET A 156 3.45 11.34 -12.31
C MET A 156 2.24 11.72 -11.43
N LEU A 157 2.28 11.39 -10.13
CA LEU A 157 1.20 11.68 -9.19
C LEU A 157 1.07 13.18 -8.91
N THR A 158 2.16 13.94 -8.92
CA THR A 158 2.13 15.40 -8.79
C THR A 158 1.40 16.05 -9.96
N GLN A 159 1.51 15.52 -11.17
CA GLN A 159 0.73 15.98 -12.32
C GLN A 159 -0.78 15.76 -12.12
N ARG A 160 -1.15 14.67 -11.42
CA ARG A 160 -2.55 14.30 -11.18
C ARG A 160 -3.17 15.03 -9.99
N TYR A 161 -2.45 15.14 -8.86
CA TYR A 161 -2.97 15.63 -7.58
C TYR A 161 -2.47 17.04 -7.21
N GLY A 162 -1.49 17.57 -7.97
CA GLY A 162 -0.85 18.84 -7.67
C GLY A 162 0.31 18.71 -6.68
N SER A 163 0.93 19.86 -6.37
CA SER A 163 2.11 19.99 -5.53
C SER A 163 1.84 20.68 -4.19
N SER A 164 0.59 20.80 -3.79
CA SER A 164 0.26 21.43 -2.49
C SER A 164 0.57 20.48 -1.32
N GLU A 165 0.81 21.05 -0.13
CA GLU A 165 0.57 20.29 1.09
C GLU A 165 -0.90 19.87 1.10
N PRO A 166 -1.26 18.68 1.52
CA PRO A 166 -0.50 17.64 2.22
C PRO A 166 0.15 16.60 1.30
N TYR A 167 0.00 16.72 -0.02
CA TYR A 167 0.54 15.71 -0.95
C TYR A 167 2.08 15.62 -0.90
N GLN A 168 2.78 16.76 -0.87
CA GLN A 168 4.24 16.78 -0.80
C GLN A 168 4.76 16.13 0.48
N THR A 169 4.18 16.47 1.63
CA THR A 169 4.57 15.90 2.92
C THR A 169 4.32 14.38 2.96
N SER A 170 3.19 13.95 2.41
CA SER A 170 2.88 12.52 2.30
C SER A 170 3.88 11.78 1.39
N MET A 171 4.25 12.37 0.25
CA MET A 171 5.27 11.79 -0.65
C MET A 171 6.65 11.72 0.02
N GLN A 172 7.02 12.71 0.83
CA GLN A 172 8.25 12.69 1.61
C GLN A 172 8.28 11.56 2.64
N ARG A 173 7.16 11.31 3.34
CA ARG A 173 7.03 10.15 4.25
C ARG A 173 7.23 8.82 3.52
N ALA A 174 6.65 8.66 2.33
CA ALA A 174 6.85 7.42 1.56
C ALA A 174 8.32 7.22 1.14
N ARG A 175 9.08 8.29 0.86
CA ARG A 175 10.54 8.19 0.66
C ARG A 175 11.24 7.71 1.93
N GLN A 176 10.90 8.26 3.09
CA GLN A 176 11.47 7.83 4.38
C GLN A 176 11.18 6.35 4.66
N PHE A 177 9.97 5.86 4.39
CA PHE A 177 9.66 4.43 4.50
C PHE A 177 10.49 3.58 3.52
N THR A 178 10.72 4.09 2.32
CA THR A 178 11.57 3.41 1.32
C THR A 178 13.02 3.31 1.81
N GLU A 179 13.58 4.39 2.35
CA GLU A 179 14.92 4.41 2.94
C GLU A 179 15.03 3.44 4.13
N GLU A 180 14.02 3.40 4.99
CA GLU A 180 13.94 2.46 6.11
C GLU A 180 13.97 0.99 5.62
N LEU A 181 13.15 0.66 4.62
CA LEU A 181 13.11 -0.69 4.06
C LEU A 181 14.43 -1.06 3.36
N ILE A 182 15.08 -0.12 2.65
CA ILE A 182 16.41 -0.33 2.06
C ILE A 182 17.44 -0.63 3.15
N ALA A 183 17.44 0.12 4.25
CA ALA A 183 18.35 -0.12 5.36
C ALA A 183 18.22 -1.56 5.91
N TYR A 184 17.01 -2.09 6.01
CA TYR A 184 16.80 -3.49 6.42
C TYR A 184 17.37 -4.52 5.43
N THR A 185 17.47 -4.22 4.14
CA THR A 185 18.11 -5.12 3.16
C THR A 185 19.63 -5.15 3.26
N GLN A 186 20.25 -4.13 3.89
CA GLN A 186 21.71 -3.93 3.96
C GLN A 186 22.32 -4.38 5.29
N LEU A 187 21.52 -4.68 6.30
CA LEU A 187 21.97 -5.17 7.59
C LEU A 187 22.46 -6.63 7.45
N GLY A 188 23.58 -6.83 6.77
CA GLY A 188 24.25 -8.11 6.55
C GLY A 188 25.24 -8.47 7.63
#